data_3069a84607d267b8691c2e24a4cb296b
#
_entry.id   3069a84607d267b8691c2e24a4cb296b
#
_cell.length_a   1.000
_cell.length_b   1.000
_cell.length_c   1.000
_cell.angle_alpha   90.00
_cell.angle_beta   90.00
_cell.angle_gamma   90.00
#
_symmetry.space_group_name_H-M   'P 1'
#
loop_
_entity.id
_entity.type
_entity.pdbx_description
1 polymer ?
#
loop_
_entity_poly.entity_id
_entity_poly.type
_entity_poly.pdbx_seq_one_letter_code
_entity_poly.pdbx_strand_id
1 'polypeptide(L)'
;GRFQFVDSNTGVRQNLTPNAGVGTPQYDGSGGCTRSDDYHCFGTADRYNFAGQNLLLTPSERKGVFAQFRYYFNDDVQWYVKALGNRRESTNQAAPEPIFLGPDAGTGNPLADNIVISALNPFNPFGFDLDSATNLIQIGRRPVEGGPRRYEQQVDTQYFGTGLVGTFEGAGRTWFWDVKGMYSKNKAEQTNYGSYNLYNIYNINLALGDPAACAAVAGCVPLDIFSGAGSITPEMLRWIQPVVRDRSQNELSLFTANLSSELFQLPGGAVSFAGGYEYRKYEGAYQPDPLTVARRYNGLPSLPTSGSYDVNEAYLELNIPIFA
;
A
#
# COMPACT_ATOMS: atom_id res chain seq x y z
N GLY A 1 -6.59 19.06 -18.25
CA GLY A 1 -7.71 18.74 -17.36
C GLY A 1 -9.00 18.55 -18.10
N ARG A 2 -9.96 17.87 -17.50
CA ARG A 2 -11.34 17.72 -18.04
C ARG A 2 -12.31 18.37 -17.08
N PHE A 3 -13.21 19.21 -17.61
CA PHE A 3 -14.22 19.92 -16.82
C PHE A 3 -15.61 19.62 -17.37
N GLN A 4 -16.43 18.95 -16.56
CA GLN A 4 -17.84 18.69 -16.89
C GLN A 4 -18.74 19.36 -15.85
N PHE A 5 -19.57 20.24 -16.29
CA PHE A 5 -20.52 20.99 -15.46
C PHE A 5 -21.71 21.49 -16.29
N VAL A 6 -22.73 21.96 -15.60
CA VAL A 6 -23.80 22.74 -16.22
C VAL A 6 -23.50 24.21 -15.96
N ASP A 7 -23.34 24.98 -17.02
CA ASP A 7 -23.08 26.42 -16.90
C ASP A 7 -24.26 27.12 -16.21
N SER A 8 -23.99 27.76 -15.08
CA SER A 8 -25.03 28.38 -14.25
C SER A 8 -25.72 29.55 -14.89
N ASN A 9 -25.10 30.21 -15.91
CA ASN A 9 -25.66 31.34 -16.61
C ASN A 9 -26.52 30.96 -17.82
N THR A 10 -26.14 29.88 -18.52
CA THR A 10 -26.78 29.45 -19.76
C THR A 10 -27.62 28.18 -19.63
N GLY A 11 -27.42 27.39 -18.57
CA GLY A 11 -28.04 26.08 -18.38
C GLY A 11 -27.47 24.98 -19.30
N VAL A 12 -26.44 25.27 -20.07
CA VAL A 12 -25.85 24.33 -21.04
C VAL A 12 -24.81 23.43 -20.38
N ARG A 13 -24.89 22.12 -20.65
CA ARG A 13 -23.90 21.17 -20.22
C ARG A 13 -22.59 21.32 -20.99
N GLN A 14 -21.51 21.51 -20.26
CA GLN A 14 -20.17 21.65 -20.78
C GLN A 14 -19.33 20.37 -20.56
N ASN A 15 -18.38 20.11 -21.46
CA ASN A 15 -17.37 19.03 -21.33
C ASN A 15 -16.08 19.50 -22.00
N LEU A 16 -15.29 20.27 -21.26
CA LEU A 16 -14.21 21.10 -21.78
C LEU A 16 -12.84 20.62 -21.34
N THR A 17 -11.84 20.99 -22.11
CA THR A 17 -10.42 20.96 -21.75
C THR A 17 -9.71 22.20 -22.29
N PRO A 18 -8.71 22.77 -21.58
CA PRO A 18 -7.95 23.91 -22.09
C PRO A 18 -7.18 23.56 -23.36
N ASN A 19 -7.08 24.52 -24.27
CA ASN A 19 -6.24 24.42 -25.45
C ASN A 19 -4.74 24.30 -25.06
N ALA A 20 -3.96 23.61 -25.87
CA ALA A 20 -2.53 23.48 -25.65
C ALA A 20 -1.84 24.85 -25.71
N GLY A 21 -0.95 25.09 -24.74
CA GLY A 21 -0.18 26.34 -24.66
C GLY A 21 -0.89 27.49 -23.96
N VAL A 22 -2.16 27.35 -23.57
CA VAL A 22 -2.87 28.36 -22.76
C VAL A 22 -2.46 28.18 -21.30
N GLY A 23 -1.85 29.22 -20.71
CA GLY A 23 -1.41 29.22 -19.32
C GLY A 23 -2.57 29.29 -18.35
N THR A 24 -3.30 30.43 -18.38
CA THR A 24 -4.48 30.68 -17.56
C THR A 24 -5.70 30.83 -18.45
N PRO A 25 -6.45 29.76 -18.71
CA PRO A 25 -7.56 29.80 -19.63
C PRO A 25 -8.71 30.64 -19.09
N GLN A 26 -9.35 31.39 -19.97
CA GLN A 26 -10.53 32.19 -19.67
C GLN A 26 -11.78 31.52 -20.29
N TYR A 27 -12.84 31.48 -19.51
CA TYR A 27 -14.12 30.97 -19.96
C TYR A 27 -15.04 32.12 -20.38
N ASP A 28 -15.49 32.12 -21.62
CA ASP A 28 -16.29 33.21 -22.18
C ASP A 28 -17.81 33.03 -22.05
N GLY A 29 -18.24 31.88 -21.53
CA GLY A 29 -19.67 31.57 -21.37
C GLY A 29 -20.42 31.31 -22.69
N SER A 30 -19.72 31.13 -23.79
CA SER A 30 -20.30 31.05 -25.14
C SER A 30 -21.11 29.78 -25.45
N GLY A 31 -21.60 29.11 -24.45
CA GLY A 31 -22.59 28.03 -24.50
C GLY A 31 -22.33 26.91 -25.51
N GLY A 32 -22.10 25.71 -24.95
CA GLY A 32 -21.83 24.51 -25.72
C GLY A 32 -20.35 24.23 -25.90
N CYS A 33 -20.04 23.03 -26.30
CA CYS A 33 -18.69 22.55 -26.54
C CYS A 33 -18.11 23.14 -27.84
N THR A 34 -18.53 24.34 -28.21
CA THR A 34 -17.96 25.08 -29.32
C THR A 34 -16.67 25.73 -28.89
N ARG A 35 -15.71 25.69 -29.76
CA ARG A 35 -14.34 26.16 -29.55
C ARG A 35 -14.35 27.62 -29.11
N SER A 36 -14.10 27.87 -27.83
CA SER A 36 -13.62 29.18 -27.40
C SER A 36 -12.11 29.30 -27.69
N ASP A 37 -11.58 30.51 -27.63
CA ASP A 37 -10.14 30.69 -27.88
C ASP A 37 -9.27 29.89 -26.93
N ASP A 38 -9.73 29.63 -25.72
CA ASP A 38 -8.97 28.97 -24.64
C ASP A 38 -9.39 27.54 -24.34
N TYR A 39 -10.57 27.10 -24.78
CA TYR A 39 -11.09 25.76 -24.52
C TYR A 39 -11.55 25.06 -25.81
N HIS A 40 -11.57 23.74 -25.78
CA HIS A 40 -12.21 22.86 -26.74
C HIS A 40 -12.94 21.71 -26.07
N CYS A 41 -13.77 20.98 -26.84
CA CYS A 41 -14.44 19.77 -26.39
C CYS A 41 -13.42 18.71 -25.98
N PHE A 42 -13.55 18.16 -24.77
CA PHE A 42 -12.74 17.05 -24.34
C PHE A 42 -13.03 15.79 -25.19
N GLY A 43 -11.99 15.25 -25.81
CA GLY A 43 -12.05 14.05 -26.64
C GLY A 43 -11.06 12.96 -26.21
N THR A 44 -11.00 11.91 -27.00
CA THR A 44 -10.09 10.79 -26.72
C THR A 44 -8.61 11.21 -26.82
N ALA A 45 -8.28 12.15 -27.69
CA ALA A 45 -6.93 12.68 -27.87
C ALA A 45 -6.40 13.45 -26.65
N ASP A 46 -7.32 13.98 -25.80
CA ASP A 46 -6.97 14.75 -24.60
C ASP A 46 -6.68 13.87 -23.38
N ARG A 47 -6.87 12.56 -23.53
CA ARG A 47 -6.62 11.63 -22.43
C ARG A 47 -5.12 11.49 -22.20
N TYR A 48 -4.75 11.59 -20.93
CA TYR A 48 -3.36 11.39 -20.52
C TYR A 48 -2.92 9.93 -20.73
N ASN A 49 -1.80 9.73 -21.43
CA ASN A 49 -1.19 8.41 -21.54
C ASN A 49 -0.35 8.11 -20.29
N PHE A 50 -0.88 7.30 -19.41
CA PHE A 50 -0.24 6.90 -18.15
C PHE A 50 0.72 5.70 -18.31
N ALA A 51 0.65 4.96 -19.41
CA ALA A 51 1.36 3.70 -19.58
C ALA A 51 2.88 3.86 -19.52
N GLY A 52 3.42 4.94 -20.09
CA GLY A 52 4.87 5.17 -20.17
C GLY A 52 5.55 5.46 -18.81
N GLN A 53 4.79 5.69 -17.75
CA GLN A 53 5.34 5.97 -16.41
C GLN A 53 5.17 4.80 -15.44
N ASN A 54 4.38 3.80 -15.80
CA ASN A 54 4.19 2.61 -14.97
C ASN A 54 5.34 1.63 -15.18
N LEU A 55 5.91 1.12 -14.08
CA LEU A 55 6.90 0.05 -14.16
C LEU A 55 6.22 -1.28 -14.46
N LEU A 56 6.70 -2.00 -15.48
CA LEU A 56 6.30 -3.39 -15.76
C LEU A 56 6.97 -4.36 -14.79
N LEU A 57 8.23 -4.08 -14.43
CA LEU A 57 9.00 -4.85 -13.45
C LEU A 57 9.47 -3.91 -12.35
N THR A 58 9.15 -4.27 -11.13
CA THR A 58 9.57 -3.52 -9.94
C THR A 58 11.06 -3.76 -9.67
N PRO A 59 11.91 -2.72 -9.69
CA PRO A 59 13.29 -2.83 -9.24
C PRO A 59 13.33 -3.36 -7.81
N SER A 60 14.18 -4.37 -7.57
CA SER A 60 14.34 -4.97 -6.26
C SER A 60 15.81 -5.30 -6.00
N GLU A 61 16.31 -4.84 -4.88
CA GLU A 61 17.62 -5.22 -4.36
C GLU A 61 17.43 -6.11 -3.12
N ARG A 62 18.25 -7.16 -3.02
CA ARG A 62 18.23 -8.06 -1.88
C ARG A 62 19.64 -8.32 -1.39
N LYS A 63 19.83 -8.13 -0.08
CA LYS A 63 21.08 -8.43 0.62
C LYS A 63 20.76 -9.44 1.72
N GLY A 64 21.50 -10.54 1.77
CA GLY A 64 21.28 -11.57 2.77
C GLY A 64 22.55 -12.21 3.24
N VAL A 65 22.52 -12.63 4.49
CA VAL A 65 23.58 -13.44 5.10
C VAL A 65 22.92 -14.68 5.72
N PHE A 66 23.54 -15.82 5.51
CA PHE A 66 23.14 -17.08 6.11
C PHE A 66 24.35 -17.70 6.78
N ALA A 67 24.16 -18.21 8.01
CA ALA A 67 25.17 -18.95 8.74
C ALA A 67 24.55 -20.24 9.30
N GLN A 68 25.31 -21.33 9.25
CA GLN A 68 24.96 -22.59 9.86
C GLN A 68 26.17 -23.14 10.57
N PHE A 69 25.95 -23.63 11.79
CA PHE A 69 26.96 -24.31 12.59
C PHE A 69 26.39 -25.67 13.01
N ARG A 70 27.27 -26.69 13.06
CA ARG A 70 26.95 -28.01 13.61
C ARG A 70 28.11 -28.45 14.49
N TYR A 71 27.76 -29.09 15.62
CA TYR A 71 28.72 -29.66 16.57
C TYR A 71 28.24 -31.05 16.99
N TYR A 72 29.08 -32.03 16.87
CA TYR A 72 28.83 -33.40 17.30
C TYR A 72 29.44 -33.60 18.69
N PHE A 73 28.59 -33.87 19.68
CA PHE A 73 29.04 -34.19 21.04
C PHE A 73 29.65 -35.59 21.07
N ASN A 74 29.05 -36.50 20.32
CA ASN A 74 29.46 -37.86 20.05
C ASN A 74 28.80 -38.34 18.76
N ASP A 75 28.85 -39.64 18.43
CA ASP A 75 28.26 -40.22 17.24
C ASP A 75 26.70 -40.14 17.23
N ASP A 76 26.11 -40.05 18.42
CA ASP A 76 24.64 -40.11 18.61
C ASP A 76 23.97 -38.74 18.79
N VAL A 77 24.72 -37.69 19.15
CA VAL A 77 24.13 -36.39 19.51
C VAL A 77 24.81 -35.25 18.78
N GLN A 78 24.00 -34.49 18.02
CA GLN A 78 24.40 -33.31 17.27
C GLN A 78 23.63 -32.09 17.76
N TRP A 79 24.33 -30.98 17.92
CA TRP A 79 23.78 -29.65 18.06
C TRP A 79 23.92 -28.87 16.74
N TYR A 80 22.91 -28.11 16.40
CA TYR A 80 23.02 -27.20 15.27
C TYR A 80 22.44 -25.81 15.57
N VAL A 81 22.98 -24.81 14.90
CA VAL A 81 22.46 -23.43 14.87
C VAL A 81 22.34 -22.98 13.45
N LYS A 82 21.26 -22.28 13.13
CA LYS A 82 21.03 -21.59 11.84
C LYS A 82 20.66 -20.16 12.10
N ALA A 83 21.24 -19.23 11.36
CA ALA A 83 20.91 -17.83 11.40
C ALA A 83 20.79 -17.29 9.98
N LEU A 84 19.80 -16.44 9.76
CA LEU A 84 19.59 -15.75 8.48
C LEU A 84 19.19 -14.31 8.76
N GLY A 85 19.83 -13.38 8.06
CA GLY A 85 19.43 -12.00 7.95
C GLY A 85 19.23 -11.64 6.49
N ASN A 86 18.12 -11.02 6.15
CA ASN A 86 17.83 -10.60 4.79
C ASN A 86 17.19 -9.21 4.79
N ARG A 87 17.66 -8.31 3.92
CA ARG A 87 17.03 -7.04 3.60
C ARG A 87 16.64 -7.04 2.14
N ARG A 88 15.38 -6.70 1.87
CA ARG A 88 14.87 -6.45 0.52
C ARG A 88 14.40 -5.01 0.43
N GLU A 89 14.88 -4.30 -0.57
CA GLU A 89 14.41 -2.98 -0.94
C GLU A 89 13.78 -3.05 -2.33
N SER A 90 12.65 -2.40 -2.52
CA SER A 90 11.96 -2.37 -3.81
C SER A 90 11.22 -1.06 -3.98
N THR A 91 11.16 -0.56 -5.22
CA THR A 91 10.45 0.67 -5.58
C THR A 91 9.49 0.37 -6.71
N ASN A 92 8.20 0.47 -6.44
CA ASN A 92 7.19 0.46 -7.49
C ASN A 92 6.82 1.88 -7.89
N GLN A 93 6.44 2.08 -9.15
CA GLN A 93 6.08 3.37 -9.69
C GLN A 93 4.84 3.27 -10.56
N ALA A 94 3.95 4.25 -10.40
CA ALA A 94 2.80 4.46 -11.24
C ALA A 94 2.74 5.93 -11.68
N ALA A 95 1.99 6.21 -12.73
CA ALA A 95 1.77 7.57 -13.21
C ALA A 95 1.29 8.52 -12.09
N PRO A 96 1.48 9.84 -12.23
CA PRO A 96 1.00 10.83 -11.26
C PRO A 96 -0.44 10.57 -10.86
N GLU A 97 -0.78 10.76 -9.60
CA GLU A 97 -2.14 10.58 -9.09
C GLU A 97 -3.10 11.57 -9.76
N PRO A 98 -4.24 11.14 -10.31
CA PRO A 98 -5.25 12.07 -10.77
C PRO A 98 -6.04 12.67 -9.61
N ILE A 99 -6.37 13.95 -9.70
CA ILE A 99 -7.40 14.60 -8.89
C ILE A 99 -8.72 14.45 -9.64
N PHE A 100 -9.65 13.73 -9.05
CA PHE A 100 -11.02 13.56 -9.56
C PHE A 100 -12.01 14.16 -8.57
N LEU A 101 -12.94 14.98 -9.05
CA LEU A 101 -13.92 15.74 -8.30
C LEU A 101 -15.30 15.62 -8.91
N GLY A 102 -16.32 15.68 -8.07
CA GLY A 102 -17.72 15.69 -8.48
C GLY A 102 -18.38 14.30 -8.48
N PRO A 103 -19.72 14.27 -8.54
CA PRO A 103 -20.51 13.05 -8.35
C PRO A 103 -20.24 11.96 -9.39
N ASP A 104 -19.92 12.33 -10.63
CA ASP A 104 -19.63 11.38 -11.71
C ASP A 104 -18.13 10.99 -11.78
N ALA A 105 -17.33 11.48 -10.87
CA ALA A 105 -15.90 11.15 -10.79
C ALA A 105 -15.65 9.69 -10.36
N GLY A 106 -16.61 9.08 -9.65
CA GLY A 106 -16.57 7.67 -9.25
C GLY A 106 -15.45 7.36 -8.23
N THR A 107 -15.07 8.32 -7.40
CA THR A 107 -13.97 8.16 -6.44
C THR A 107 -14.37 7.30 -5.26
N GLY A 108 -15.65 7.27 -4.91
CA GLY A 108 -16.17 6.65 -3.70
C GLY A 108 -15.77 7.38 -2.41
N ASN A 109 -15.16 8.56 -2.53
CA ASN A 109 -14.78 9.39 -1.39
C ASN A 109 -15.75 10.58 -1.26
N PRO A 110 -16.52 10.65 -0.16
CA PRO A 110 -17.50 11.74 0.02
C PRO A 110 -16.91 13.14 -0.04
N LEU A 111 -15.64 13.32 0.32
CA LEU A 111 -14.96 14.63 0.23
C LEU A 111 -14.74 15.06 -1.22
N ALA A 112 -14.46 14.12 -2.11
CA ALA A 112 -14.23 14.41 -3.52
C ALA A 112 -15.54 14.49 -4.31
N ASP A 113 -16.53 13.65 -3.95
CA ASP A 113 -17.80 13.53 -4.65
C ASP A 113 -18.75 14.68 -4.29
N ASN A 114 -18.68 15.22 -3.05
CA ASN A 114 -19.51 16.31 -2.55
C ASN A 114 -18.66 17.56 -2.28
N ILE A 115 -18.18 18.20 -3.34
CA ILE A 115 -17.30 19.36 -3.26
C ILE A 115 -17.97 20.64 -3.80
N VAL A 116 -17.59 21.77 -3.24
CA VAL A 116 -17.85 23.09 -3.80
C VAL A 116 -16.51 23.79 -4.08
N ILE A 117 -16.29 24.21 -5.31
CA ILE A 117 -15.13 25.02 -5.70
C ILE A 117 -15.60 26.46 -5.87
N SER A 118 -15.05 27.33 -5.03
CA SER A 118 -15.51 28.73 -4.96
C SER A 118 -15.20 29.49 -6.24
N ALA A 119 -16.14 30.36 -6.64
CA ALA A 119 -15.90 31.39 -7.66
C ALA A 119 -14.80 32.38 -7.22
N LEU A 120 -14.56 32.52 -5.91
CA LEU A 120 -13.50 33.38 -5.36
C LEU A 120 -12.11 32.74 -5.47
N ASN A 121 -12.02 31.44 -5.78
CA ASN A 121 -10.72 30.83 -6.03
C ASN A 121 -10.06 31.52 -7.24
N PRO A 122 -8.84 32.06 -7.10
CA PRO A 122 -8.21 32.91 -8.12
C PRO A 122 -7.95 32.18 -9.45
N PHE A 123 -8.04 30.86 -9.44
CA PHE A 123 -7.83 30.03 -10.63
C PHE A 123 -9.13 29.50 -11.25
N ASN A 124 -10.30 29.74 -10.61
CA ASN A 124 -11.58 29.37 -11.17
C ASN A 124 -11.97 30.31 -12.33
N PRO A 125 -11.93 29.85 -13.60
CA PRO A 125 -12.15 30.70 -14.75
C PRO A 125 -13.62 30.91 -15.09
N PHE A 126 -14.55 30.19 -14.40
CA PHE A 126 -15.95 30.12 -14.82
C PHE A 126 -16.81 31.24 -14.24
N GLY A 127 -16.35 31.97 -13.21
CA GLY A 127 -17.05 33.08 -12.62
C GLY A 127 -18.24 32.70 -11.73
N PHE A 128 -18.47 31.43 -11.49
CA PHE A 128 -19.48 30.89 -10.57
C PHE A 128 -18.94 29.70 -9.79
N ASP A 129 -19.59 29.36 -8.66
CA ASP A 129 -19.24 28.20 -7.88
C ASP A 129 -19.51 26.92 -8.67
N LEU A 130 -18.57 25.97 -8.63
CA LEU A 130 -18.77 24.62 -9.11
C LEU A 130 -19.19 23.74 -7.92
N ASP A 131 -20.48 23.45 -7.83
CA ASP A 131 -21.08 22.74 -6.71
C ASP A 131 -21.62 21.37 -7.15
N SER A 132 -21.15 20.32 -6.51
CA SER A 132 -21.58 18.93 -6.75
C SER A 132 -23.08 18.72 -6.57
N ALA A 133 -23.75 19.56 -5.76
CA ALA A 133 -25.20 19.46 -5.55
C ALA A 133 -26.02 20.07 -6.67
N THR A 134 -25.44 20.96 -7.50
CA THR A 134 -26.21 21.76 -8.46
C THR A 134 -25.68 21.68 -9.88
N ASN A 135 -24.40 22.00 -10.12
CA ASN A 135 -23.88 22.21 -11.46
C ASN A 135 -22.60 21.44 -11.79
N LEU A 136 -21.80 21.02 -10.81
CA LEU A 136 -20.60 20.26 -11.07
C LEU A 136 -20.95 18.79 -11.36
N ILE A 137 -20.43 18.26 -12.47
CA ILE A 137 -20.60 16.86 -12.85
C ILE A 137 -19.30 16.09 -12.55
N GLN A 138 -18.20 16.54 -13.14
CA GLN A 138 -16.89 15.93 -12.95
C GLN A 138 -15.75 16.89 -13.29
N ILE A 139 -14.69 16.86 -12.50
CA ILE A 139 -13.39 17.40 -12.90
C ILE A 139 -12.36 16.27 -12.83
N GLY A 140 -11.48 16.21 -13.81
CA GLY A 140 -10.32 15.33 -13.85
C GLY A 140 -9.06 16.10 -14.21
N ARG A 141 -8.13 16.26 -13.28
CA ARG A 141 -6.81 16.87 -13.49
C ARG A 141 -5.72 15.90 -13.05
N ARG A 142 -4.74 15.68 -13.90
CA ARG A 142 -3.54 14.93 -13.51
C ARG A 142 -2.37 15.89 -13.31
N PRO A 143 -1.99 16.17 -12.07
CA PRO A 143 -0.85 17.01 -11.74
C PRO A 143 0.46 16.30 -12.08
N VAL A 144 0.92 16.48 -13.31
CA VAL A 144 2.20 15.90 -13.78
C VAL A 144 3.39 16.54 -13.09
N GLU A 145 3.21 17.73 -12.57
CA GLU A 145 4.18 18.54 -11.82
C GLU A 145 4.62 17.84 -10.52
N GLY A 146 3.72 17.08 -9.91
CA GLY A 146 3.99 16.31 -8.68
C GLY A 146 4.80 15.04 -8.90
N GLY A 147 5.10 14.71 -10.15
CA GLY A 147 5.83 13.49 -10.51
C GLY A 147 5.00 12.20 -10.33
N PRO A 148 5.59 11.05 -10.64
CA PRO A 148 4.94 9.77 -10.50
C PRO A 148 4.73 9.39 -9.03
N ARG A 149 3.70 8.58 -8.77
CA ARG A 149 3.55 7.90 -7.48
C ARG A 149 4.65 6.88 -7.30
N ARG A 150 5.30 6.88 -6.16
CA ARG A 150 6.31 5.87 -5.80
C ARG A 150 5.96 5.20 -4.48
N TYR A 151 6.15 3.90 -4.46
CA TYR A 151 5.95 3.03 -3.30
C TYR A 151 7.29 2.36 -3.00
N GLU A 152 8.03 2.93 -2.05
CA GLU A 152 9.31 2.41 -1.61
C GLU A 152 9.07 1.47 -0.43
N GLN A 153 9.50 0.23 -0.55
CA GLN A 153 9.32 -0.78 0.48
C GLN A 153 10.67 -1.35 0.90
N GLN A 154 10.91 -1.36 2.21
CA GLN A 154 12.00 -2.08 2.83
C GLN A 154 11.44 -3.20 3.70
N VAL A 155 11.97 -4.41 3.52
CA VAL A 155 11.59 -5.59 4.32
C VAL A 155 12.84 -6.21 4.91
N ASP A 156 12.92 -6.21 6.24
CA ASP A 156 13.98 -6.85 7.02
C ASP A 156 13.45 -8.16 7.60
N THR A 157 14.11 -9.27 7.26
CA THR A 157 13.79 -10.59 7.78
C THR A 157 14.96 -11.10 8.60
N GLN A 158 14.70 -11.56 9.81
CA GLN A 158 15.63 -12.21 10.69
C GLN A 158 15.10 -13.59 11.08
N TYR A 159 15.97 -14.57 11.09
CA TYR A 159 15.67 -15.92 11.50
C TYR A 159 16.81 -16.44 12.35
N PHE A 160 16.48 -17.08 13.46
CA PHE A 160 17.39 -17.82 14.29
C PHE A 160 16.74 -19.14 14.69
N GLY A 161 17.45 -20.24 14.50
CA GLY A 161 16.97 -21.55 14.89
C GLY A 161 18.13 -22.39 15.47
N THR A 162 17.84 -23.14 16.51
CA THR A 162 18.76 -24.06 17.11
C THR A 162 18.06 -25.35 17.52
N GLY A 163 18.79 -26.44 17.60
CA GLY A 163 18.23 -27.70 18.04
C GLY A 163 19.28 -28.77 18.32
N LEU A 164 18.82 -29.74 19.04
CA LEU A 164 19.55 -31.01 19.30
C LEU A 164 18.85 -32.11 18.51
N VAL A 165 19.61 -32.96 17.89
CA VAL A 165 19.14 -34.16 17.17
C VAL A 165 19.99 -35.33 17.65
N GLY A 166 19.39 -36.45 17.89
CA GLY A 166 20.18 -37.60 18.33
C GLY A 166 19.44 -38.93 18.24
N THR A 167 20.18 -39.94 18.67
CA THR A 167 19.70 -41.29 18.85
C THR A 167 20.04 -41.78 20.25
N PHE A 168 19.33 -42.77 20.74
CA PHE A 168 19.68 -43.54 21.91
C PHE A 168 19.13 -44.97 21.83
N GLU A 169 19.80 -45.91 22.46
CA GLU A 169 19.34 -47.27 22.57
C GLU A 169 18.48 -47.46 23.84
N GLY A 170 17.29 -48.01 23.65
CA GLY A 170 16.37 -48.28 24.74
C GLY A 170 15.35 -49.33 24.44
N ALA A 171 15.08 -50.25 25.36
CA ALA A 171 14.17 -51.38 25.18
C ALA A 171 14.50 -52.28 23.97
N GLY A 172 15.80 -52.45 23.68
CA GLY A 172 16.27 -53.28 22.55
C GLY A 172 16.03 -52.69 21.14
N ARG A 173 15.92 -51.35 21.05
CA ARG A 173 15.71 -50.64 19.77
C ARG A 173 16.34 -49.27 19.79
N THR A 174 16.61 -48.72 18.61
CA THR A 174 17.12 -47.35 18.41
C THR A 174 15.98 -46.37 18.39
N TRP A 175 16.06 -45.33 19.20
CA TRP A 175 15.16 -44.20 19.25
C TRP A 175 15.84 -43.00 18.59
N PHE A 176 15.09 -42.32 17.70
CA PHE A 176 15.48 -41.07 17.08
C PHE A 176 14.71 -39.93 17.73
N TRP A 177 15.39 -38.88 18.11
CA TRP A 177 14.77 -37.73 18.73
C TRP A 177 15.33 -36.42 18.20
N ASP A 178 14.50 -35.39 18.21
CA ASP A 178 14.92 -34.02 17.99
C ASP A 178 14.15 -33.04 18.88
N VAL A 179 14.85 -31.97 19.28
CA VAL A 179 14.27 -30.82 19.96
C VAL A 179 14.77 -29.57 19.26
N LYS A 180 13.86 -28.70 18.89
CA LYS A 180 14.16 -27.48 18.11
C LYS A 180 13.51 -26.26 18.73
N GLY A 181 14.23 -25.14 18.69
CA GLY A 181 13.69 -23.81 18.94
C GLY A 181 13.98 -22.90 17.76
N MET A 182 13.00 -22.07 17.38
CA MET A 182 13.15 -21.12 16.29
C MET A 182 12.47 -19.80 16.66
N TYR A 183 13.10 -18.70 16.24
CA TYR A 183 12.52 -17.37 16.25
C TYR A 183 12.70 -16.73 14.87
N SER A 184 11.65 -16.14 14.35
CA SER A 184 11.68 -15.39 13.10
C SER A 184 10.95 -14.06 13.27
N LYS A 185 11.52 -13.02 12.71
CA LYS A 185 10.94 -11.67 12.69
C LYS A 185 11.03 -11.07 11.31
N ASN A 186 9.90 -10.55 10.83
CA ASN A 186 9.79 -9.81 9.59
C ASN A 186 9.26 -8.42 9.90
N LYS A 187 10.01 -7.38 9.51
CA LYS A 187 9.59 -5.98 9.58
C LYS A 187 9.52 -5.40 8.19
N ALA A 188 8.42 -4.70 7.88
CA ALA A 188 8.29 -3.96 6.64
C ALA A 188 7.95 -2.50 6.93
N GLU A 189 8.60 -1.60 6.21
CA GLU A 189 8.26 -0.20 6.13
C GLU A 189 7.96 0.13 4.67
N GLN A 190 6.82 0.79 4.43
CA GLN A 190 6.45 1.29 3.12
C GLN A 190 6.32 2.81 3.17
N THR A 191 7.04 3.50 2.30
CA THR A 191 6.95 4.95 2.12
C THR A 191 6.27 5.26 0.79
N ASN A 192 5.20 6.02 0.84
CA ASN A 192 4.39 6.38 -0.32
C ASN A 192 4.59 7.87 -0.64
N TYR A 193 4.86 8.15 -1.92
CA TYR A 193 5.07 9.49 -2.47
C TYR A 193 4.11 9.76 -3.63
N GLY A 194 3.78 11.02 -3.84
CA GLY A 194 3.07 11.48 -5.04
C GLY A 194 1.55 11.27 -5.02
N SER A 195 0.98 10.87 -3.89
CA SER A 195 -0.46 10.85 -3.66
C SER A 195 -0.89 12.00 -2.73
N TYR A 196 -2.18 12.16 -2.45
CA TYR A 196 -2.72 13.40 -1.92
C TYR A 196 -3.30 13.29 -0.51
N ASN A 197 -3.22 14.40 0.22
CA ASN A 197 -4.08 14.67 1.36
C ASN A 197 -5.42 15.20 0.85
N LEU A 198 -6.44 14.36 0.87
CA LEU A 198 -7.77 14.67 0.35
C LEU A 198 -8.44 15.81 1.10
N TYR A 199 -8.22 15.89 2.42
CA TYR A 199 -8.76 16.97 3.23
C TYR A 199 -8.19 18.33 2.81
N ASN A 200 -6.89 18.40 2.51
CA ASN A 200 -6.24 19.62 2.08
C ASN A 200 -6.70 20.12 0.70
N ILE A 201 -7.18 19.20 -0.15
CA ILE A 201 -7.73 19.54 -1.47
C ILE A 201 -9.21 19.89 -1.37
N TYR A 202 -10.01 19.05 -0.70
CA TYR A 202 -11.47 18.99 -0.88
C TYR A 202 -12.25 19.72 0.20
N ASN A 203 -11.61 20.16 1.28
CA ASN A 203 -12.30 20.98 2.26
C ASN A 203 -12.60 22.36 1.65
N ILE A 204 -13.87 22.75 1.64
CA ILE A 204 -14.38 24.01 1.08
C ILE A 204 -13.68 25.27 1.60
N ASN A 205 -13.10 25.20 2.79
CA ASN A 205 -12.38 26.31 3.41
C ASN A 205 -10.87 26.27 3.15
N LEU A 206 -10.39 25.40 2.25
CA LEU A 206 -8.96 25.22 1.98
C LEU A 206 -8.64 25.49 0.50
N ALA A 207 -7.78 24.68 -0.10
CA ALA A 207 -7.10 24.96 -1.36
C ALA A 207 -8.02 25.24 -2.57
N LEU A 208 -9.23 24.68 -2.62
CA LEU A 208 -10.21 24.91 -3.69
C LEU A 208 -11.36 25.85 -3.29
N GLY A 209 -11.37 26.30 -2.03
CA GLY A 209 -12.38 27.18 -1.49
C GLY A 209 -12.05 28.67 -1.63
N ASP A 210 -12.58 29.46 -0.68
CA ASP A 210 -12.30 30.87 -0.55
C ASP A 210 -10.83 31.11 -0.15
N PRO A 211 -10.06 31.89 -0.92
CA PRO A 211 -8.67 32.19 -0.60
C PRO A 211 -8.47 32.90 0.74
N ALA A 212 -9.45 33.65 1.24
CA ALA A 212 -9.40 34.27 2.54
C ALA A 212 -9.47 33.23 3.67
N ALA A 213 -10.31 32.22 3.51
CA ALA A 213 -10.39 31.10 4.45
C ALA A 213 -9.11 30.25 4.41
N CYS A 214 -8.56 30.00 3.23
CA CYS A 214 -7.27 29.31 3.06
C CYS A 214 -6.13 30.09 3.73
N ALA A 215 -6.05 31.39 3.56
CA ALA A 215 -5.03 32.25 4.17
C ALA A 215 -5.04 32.21 5.71
N ALA A 216 -6.17 31.91 6.34
CA ALA A 216 -6.28 31.74 7.78
C ALA A 216 -5.67 30.42 8.30
N VAL A 217 -5.34 29.48 7.42
CA VAL A 217 -4.80 28.14 7.75
C VAL A 217 -3.32 28.08 7.39
N ALA A 218 -2.47 27.83 8.38
CA ALA A 218 -1.03 27.77 8.18
C ALA A 218 -0.61 26.76 7.08
N GLY A 219 0.11 27.26 6.09
CA GLY A 219 0.60 26.46 4.95
C GLY A 219 -0.43 26.22 3.84
N CYS A 220 -1.68 26.64 3.97
CA CYS A 220 -2.67 26.54 2.92
C CYS A 220 -2.32 27.46 1.76
N VAL A 221 -2.41 26.93 0.55
CA VAL A 221 -2.20 27.64 -0.72
C VAL A 221 -3.37 27.33 -1.64
N PRO A 222 -4.02 28.33 -2.27
CA PRO A 222 -5.02 28.10 -3.30
C PRO A 222 -4.45 27.20 -4.40
N LEU A 223 -5.24 26.21 -4.83
CA LEU A 223 -4.78 25.17 -5.77
C LEU A 223 -5.30 25.48 -7.18
N ASP A 224 -4.40 25.51 -8.14
CA ASP A 224 -4.71 25.64 -9.57
C ASP A 224 -4.92 24.26 -10.22
N ILE A 225 -6.16 23.82 -10.31
CA ILE A 225 -6.52 22.61 -11.08
C ILE A 225 -7.02 22.93 -12.48
N PHE A 226 -7.18 24.19 -12.82
CA PHE A 226 -7.87 24.66 -14.03
C PHE A 226 -6.92 24.95 -15.18
N SER A 227 -5.73 25.42 -14.89
CA SER A 227 -4.74 25.79 -15.90
C SER A 227 -4.01 24.58 -16.50
N GLY A 228 -3.17 24.84 -17.49
CA GLY A 228 -2.40 23.83 -18.22
C GLY A 228 -1.33 23.11 -17.36
N ALA A 229 -0.59 22.21 -17.99
CA ALA A 229 0.56 21.57 -17.35
C ALA A 229 1.63 22.61 -16.98
N GLY A 230 2.19 22.49 -15.77
CA GLY A 230 3.16 23.45 -15.23
C GLY A 230 2.55 24.52 -14.30
N SER A 231 1.24 24.56 -14.14
CA SER A 231 0.54 25.56 -13.32
C SER A 231 0.57 25.24 -11.81
N ILE A 232 0.68 23.98 -11.45
CA ILE A 232 0.71 23.58 -10.03
C ILE A 232 2.13 23.79 -9.49
N THR A 233 2.26 24.76 -8.60
CA THR A 233 3.55 25.18 -8.06
C THR A 233 4.11 24.21 -7.01
N PRO A 234 5.41 24.27 -6.69
CA PRO A 234 5.98 23.48 -5.60
C PRO A 234 5.33 23.75 -4.24
N GLU A 235 4.84 24.96 -4.01
CA GLU A 235 4.11 25.34 -2.79
C GLU A 235 2.76 24.59 -2.70
N MET A 236 2.00 24.59 -3.80
CA MET A 236 0.73 23.85 -3.90
C MET A 236 0.98 22.35 -3.67
N LEU A 237 2.02 21.77 -4.31
CA LEU A 237 2.39 20.37 -4.13
C LEU A 237 2.75 20.06 -2.68
N ARG A 238 3.54 20.87 -2.01
CA ARG A 238 3.87 20.68 -0.58
C ARG A 238 2.63 20.65 0.31
N TRP A 239 1.61 21.42 -0.03
CA TRP A 239 0.35 21.44 0.71
C TRP A 239 -0.48 20.17 0.50
N ILE A 240 -0.50 19.62 -0.71
CA ILE A 240 -1.40 18.51 -1.07
C ILE A 240 -0.74 17.13 -1.09
N GLN A 241 0.59 17.03 -1.25
CA GLN A 241 1.32 15.75 -1.40
C GLN A 241 2.17 15.41 -0.17
N PRO A 242 1.60 14.83 0.88
CA PRO A 242 2.37 14.35 2.02
C PRO A 242 3.17 13.10 1.66
N VAL A 243 4.22 12.85 2.42
CA VAL A 243 4.91 11.56 2.44
C VAL A 243 4.26 10.71 3.53
N VAL A 244 3.72 9.55 3.16
CA VAL A 244 2.99 8.64 4.05
C VAL A 244 3.82 7.39 4.31
N ARG A 245 3.87 6.94 5.59
CA ARG A 245 4.67 5.79 6.00
C ARG A 245 3.85 4.79 6.80
N ASP A 246 3.77 3.58 6.27
CA ASP A 246 3.13 2.45 6.92
C ASP A 246 4.19 1.47 7.42
N ARG A 247 3.94 0.83 8.57
CA ARG A 247 4.85 -0.14 9.17
C ARG A 247 4.09 -1.41 9.51
N SER A 248 4.74 -2.55 9.28
CA SER A 248 4.23 -3.83 9.74
C SER A 248 5.33 -4.70 10.34
N GLN A 249 4.93 -5.59 11.23
CA GLN A 249 5.82 -6.54 11.87
C GLN A 249 5.08 -7.86 12.07
N ASN A 250 5.77 -8.97 11.77
CA ASN A 250 5.31 -10.31 12.09
C ASN A 250 6.44 -11.07 12.82
N GLU A 251 6.09 -11.79 13.87
CA GLU A 251 6.99 -12.62 14.63
C GLU A 251 6.44 -14.04 14.75
N LEU A 252 7.35 -15.01 14.72
CA LEU A 252 7.04 -16.40 14.94
C LEU A 252 8.07 -16.98 15.92
N SER A 253 7.58 -17.53 17.03
CA SER A 253 8.33 -18.39 17.93
C SER A 253 7.84 -19.82 17.80
N LEU A 254 8.73 -20.77 17.65
CA LEU A 254 8.42 -22.18 17.49
C LEU A 254 9.31 -23.00 18.43
N PHE A 255 8.69 -24.00 19.06
CA PHE A 255 9.39 -25.08 19.77
C PHE A 255 8.80 -26.41 19.30
N THR A 256 9.66 -27.38 18.97
CA THR A 256 9.22 -28.74 18.64
C THR A 256 10.06 -29.77 19.37
N ALA A 257 9.44 -30.88 19.74
CA ALA A 257 10.11 -32.05 20.27
C ALA A 257 9.48 -33.32 19.64
N ASN A 258 10.32 -34.14 19.04
CA ASN A 258 9.85 -35.34 18.31
C ASN A 258 10.63 -36.58 18.76
N LEU A 259 9.94 -37.72 18.69
CA LEU A 259 10.49 -39.02 19.02
C LEU A 259 9.95 -40.05 18.05
N SER A 260 10.81 -40.91 17.49
CA SER A 260 10.41 -42.03 16.63
C SER A 260 11.27 -43.27 16.82
N SER A 261 10.70 -44.43 16.51
CA SER A 261 11.43 -45.72 16.57
C SER A 261 10.74 -46.78 15.75
N GLU A 262 11.47 -47.80 15.33
CA GLU A 262 10.89 -49.09 14.92
C GLU A 262 10.56 -49.89 16.15
N LEU A 263 9.30 -50.40 16.26
CA LEU A 263 8.83 -51.06 17.47
C LEU A 263 9.06 -52.57 17.41
N PHE A 264 8.61 -53.24 16.35
CA PHE A 264 8.77 -54.68 16.11
C PHE A 264 8.53 -55.01 14.64
N GLN A 265 8.97 -56.21 14.23
CA GLN A 265 8.80 -56.73 12.86
C GLN A 265 7.50 -57.51 12.72
N LEU A 266 6.76 -57.24 11.61
CA LEU A 266 5.69 -58.04 11.09
C LEU A 266 6.11 -58.69 9.76
N PRO A 267 5.35 -59.72 9.25
CA PRO A 267 5.65 -60.30 7.94
C PRO A 267 5.72 -59.25 6.80
N GLY A 268 4.97 -58.15 6.89
CA GLY A 268 4.96 -57.07 5.92
C GLY A 268 6.03 -55.99 6.14
N GLY A 269 6.81 -56.02 7.24
CA GLY A 269 7.84 -55.04 7.55
C GLY A 269 7.83 -54.57 9.00
N ALA A 270 8.65 -53.54 9.28
CA ALA A 270 8.75 -52.96 10.62
C ALA A 270 7.53 -52.07 10.97
N VAL A 271 6.93 -52.32 12.12
CA VAL A 271 5.98 -51.37 12.72
C VAL A 271 6.77 -50.18 13.27
N SER A 272 6.44 -48.96 12.83
CA SER A 272 7.13 -47.77 13.25
C SER A 272 6.18 -46.84 14.01
N PHE A 273 6.74 -46.10 14.96
CA PHE A 273 6.09 -45.11 15.79
C PHE A 273 6.72 -43.75 15.54
N ALA A 274 5.92 -42.69 15.49
CA ALA A 274 6.36 -41.32 15.63
C ALA A 274 5.39 -40.56 16.53
N GLY A 275 5.93 -39.71 17.39
CA GLY A 275 5.14 -38.82 18.23
C GLY A 275 5.90 -37.53 18.50
N GLY A 276 5.17 -36.47 18.69
CA GLY A 276 5.80 -35.18 18.93
C GLY A 276 4.85 -34.17 19.53
N TYR A 277 5.48 -33.06 19.91
CA TYR A 277 4.83 -31.87 20.44
C TYR A 277 5.36 -30.66 19.72
N GLU A 278 4.47 -29.71 19.42
CA GLU A 278 4.79 -28.41 18.85
C GLU A 278 4.09 -27.30 19.61
N TYR A 279 4.84 -26.25 19.93
CA TYR A 279 4.34 -24.97 20.39
C TYR A 279 4.70 -23.90 19.38
N ARG A 280 3.68 -23.15 18.89
CA ARG A 280 3.88 -22.00 18.00
C ARG A 280 3.22 -20.77 18.59
N LYS A 281 3.90 -19.64 18.54
CA LYS A 281 3.33 -18.32 18.84
C LYS A 281 3.53 -17.40 17.66
N TYR A 282 2.43 -16.86 17.16
CA TYR A 282 2.42 -15.81 16.13
C TYR A 282 2.06 -14.48 16.76
N GLU A 283 2.78 -13.42 16.38
CA GLU A 283 2.49 -12.05 16.76
C GLU A 283 2.57 -11.19 15.50
N GLY A 284 1.57 -10.29 15.33
CA GLY A 284 1.51 -9.40 14.19
C GLY A 284 1.06 -8.01 14.60
N ALA A 285 1.64 -7.00 13.95
CA ALA A 285 1.22 -5.61 14.11
C ALA A 285 1.33 -4.87 12.77
N TYR A 286 0.34 -4.04 12.50
CA TYR A 286 0.33 -3.10 11.40
C TYR A 286 -0.01 -1.71 11.93
N GLN A 287 0.82 -0.74 11.60
CA GLN A 287 0.70 0.65 11.99
C GLN A 287 0.68 1.51 10.72
N PRO A 288 -0.51 1.88 10.21
CA PRO A 288 -0.65 2.82 9.12
C PRO A 288 -0.30 4.24 9.56
N ASP A 289 0.02 5.08 8.56
CA ASP A 289 0.24 6.51 8.76
C ASP A 289 -1.00 7.20 9.36
N PRO A 290 -0.83 8.21 10.23
CA PRO A 290 -1.96 8.96 10.79
C PRO A 290 -2.93 9.54 9.76
N LEU A 291 -2.45 9.96 8.58
CA LEU A 291 -3.32 10.44 7.50
C LEU A 291 -4.20 9.33 6.90
N THR A 292 -3.67 8.11 6.80
CA THR A 292 -4.42 6.92 6.38
C THR A 292 -5.50 6.58 7.41
N VAL A 293 -5.13 6.57 8.71
CA VAL A 293 -6.07 6.34 9.83
C VAL A 293 -7.20 7.39 9.83
N ALA A 294 -6.84 8.65 9.60
CA ALA A 294 -7.80 9.77 9.56
C ALA A 294 -8.64 9.81 8.28
N ARG A 295 -8.44 8.88 7.33
CA ARG A 295 -9.09 8.86 6.01
C ARG A 295 -8.83 10.12 5.19
N ARG A 296 -7.70 10.77 5.40
CA ARG A 296 -7.29 12.01 4.71
C ARG A 296 -6.34 11.75 3.55
N TYR A 297 -5.76 10.55 3.47
CA TYR A 297 -4.86 10.16 2.39
C TYR A 297 -5.65 9.46 1.26
N ASN A 298 -5.27 9.72 0.00
CA ASN A 298 -5.86 9.09 -1.17
C ASN A 298 -5.36 7.65 -1.33
N GLY A 299 -5.89 6.76 -0.53
CA GLY A 299 -5.60 5.33 -0.49
C GLY A 299 -6.69 4.62 0.29
N LEU A 300 -6.56 3.31 0.43
CA LEU A 300 -7.50 2.53 1.23
C LEU A 300 -7.33 2.91 2.71
N PRO A 301 -8.40 3.34 3.38
CA PRO A 301 -8.34 3.63 4.81
C PRO A 301 -8.03 2.35 5.58
N SER A 302 -7.09 2.44 6.51
CA SER A 302 -6.67 1.34 7.35
C SER A 302 -6.54 1.79 8.79
N LEU A 303 -6.82 0.89 9.72
CA LEU A 303 -6.66 1.14 11.15
C LEU A 303 -5.45 0.36 11.68
N PRO A 304 -4.81 0.85 12.75
CA PRO A 304 -3.83 0.07 13.48
C PRO A 304 -4.43 -1.28 13.87
N THR A 305 -3.69 -2.34 13.60
CA THR A 305 -4.14 -3.70 13.89
C THR A 305 -2.98 -4.45 14.52
N SER A 306 -3.24 -5.15 15.61
CA SER A 306 -2.26 -6.04 16.25
C SER A 306 -2.97 -7.22 16.88
N GLY A 307 -2.26 -8.31 16.99
CA GLY A 307 -2.77 -9.50 17.62
C GLY A 307 -1.70 -10.56 17.79
N SER A 308 -2.00 -11.53 18.62
CA SER A 308 -1.18 -12.72 18.82
C SER A 308 -2.08 -13.91 19.07
N TYR A 309 -1.60 -15.08 18.69
CA TYR A 309 -2.17 -16.36 19.10
C TYR A 309 -1.07 -17.38 19.28
N ASP A 310 -1.33 -18.39 20.09
CA ASP A 310 -0.46 -19.54 20.25
C ASP A 310 -1.22 -20.83 19.98
N VAL A 311 -0.46 -21.83 19.58
CA VAL A 311 -0.97 -23.17 19.25
C VAL A 311 -0.10 -24.18 19.95
N ASN A 312 -0.75 -25.13 20.62
CA ASN A 312 -0.13 -26.29 21.25
C ASN A 312 -0.68 -27.54 20.55
N GLU A 313 0.21 -28.32 19.96
CA GLU A 313 -0.16 -29.51 19.20
C GLU A 313 0.64 -30.71 19.66
N ALA A 314 -0.01 -31.85 19.78
CA ALA A 314 0.65 -33.14 19.98
C ALA A 314 0.14 -34.09 18.92
N TYR A 315 1.02 -34.92 18.40
CA TYR A 315 0.68 -35.92 17.42
C TYR A 315 1.25 -37.29 17.79
N LEU A 316 0.60 -38.33 17.29
CA LEU A 316 1.05 -39.72 17.39
C LEU A 316 0.72 -40.40 16.07
N GLU A 317 1.70 -41.08 15.50
CA GLU A 317 1.60 -41.83 14.27
C GLU A 317 2.11 -43.25 14.45
N LEU A 318 1.39 -44.21 13.88
CA LEU A 318 1.81 -45.63 13.82
C LEU A 318 1.76 -46.08 12.35
N ASN A 319 2.86 -46.59 11.85
CA ASN A 319 2.93 -47.24 10.54
C ASN A 319 2.92 -48.76 10.76
N ILE A 320 1.88 -49.43 10.27
CA ILE A 320 1.69 -50.87 10.44
C ILE A 320 1.64 -51.53 9.05
N PRO A 321 2.76 -52.08 8.55
CA PRO A 321 2.80 -52.80 7.28
C PRO A 321 2.15 -54.15 7.43
N ILE A 322 0.97 -54.37 6.80
CA ILE A 322 0.18 -55.61 6.91
C ILE A 322 0.60 -56.61 5.82
N PHE A 323 0.95 -56.11 4.65
CA PHE A 323 1.38 -56.92 3.50
C PHE A 323 2.74 -56.45 2.97
N ALA A 324 3.55 -57.39 2.47
CA ALA A 324 4.83 -57.14 1.80
C ALA A 324 4.61 -56.84 0.30
#